data_13e750a91fe94f87ec803d1c78b74db5
#
_entry.id   13e750a91fe94f87ec803d1c78b74db5
#
_cell.length_a   1.000
_cell.length_b   1.000
_cell.length_c   1.000
_cell.angle_alpha   90.00
_cell.angle_beta   90.00
_cell.angle_gamma   90.00
#
_symmetry.space_group_name_H-M   'P 1'
#
loop_
_entity.id
_entity.type
_entity.pdbx_description
1 polymer ?
#
loop_
_entity_poly.entity_id
_entity_poly.type
_entity_poly.pdbx_seq_one_letter_code
_entity_poly.pdbx_strand_id
1 'polypeptide(L)'
;YLNDACIDAINEYLPHRLTPNNDTGNAGALFISKKRNRIRKTSVEALVKKYIAKAGLDPSKYSAHKLRHTAATLMYKNGTDIRTLQDVLGHDSINTTMIYTHINDANMRDAARNNPLASFKRKKSEE
;
A
#
# COMPACT_ATOMS: atom_id res chain seq x y z
N TYR A 1 -6.15 1.34 6.89
CA TYR A 1 -5.94 0.12 7.66
C TYR A 1 -4.81 -0.68 7.07
N LEU A 2 -3.97 -1.27 7.92
CA LEU A 2 -2.78 -2.03 7.55
C LEU A 2 -2.93 -3.46 8.05
N ASN A 3 -2.47 -4.43 7.27
CA ASN A 3 -2.31 -5.80 7.72
C ASN A 3 -0.95 -5.99 8.40
N ASP A 4 -0.77 -7.14 9.05
CA ASP A 4 0.43 -7.42 9.85
C ASP A 4 1.72 -7.33 9.00
N ALA A 5 1.71 -7.84 7.77
CA ALA A 5 2.86 -7.76 6.87
C ALA A 5 3.25 -6.31 6.52
N CYS A 6 2.27 -5.41 6.38
CA CYS A 6 2.54 -3.98 6.18
C CYS A 6 3.09 -3.32 7.44
N ILE A 7 2.56 -3.68 8.61
CA ILE A 7 3.03 -3.18 9.91
C ILE A 7 4.48 -3.61 10.14
N ASP A 8 4.79 -4.87 9.91
CA ASP A 8 6.15 -5.41 10.04
C ASP A 8 7.12 -4.68 9.09
N ALA A 9 6.74 -4.50 7.82
CA ALA A 9 7.57 -3.78 6.86
C ALA A 9 7.81 -2.32 7.24
N ILE A 10 6.81 -1.64 7.81
CA ILE A 10 6.96 -0.27 8.31
C ILE A 10 7.87 -0.24 9.54
N ASN A 11 7.72 -1.16 10.48
CA ASN A 11 8.56 -1.25 11.66
C ASN A 11 10.03 -1.54 11.30
N GLU A 12 10.27 -2.37 10.28
CA GLU A 12 11.62 -2.61 9.74
C GLU A 12 12.20 -1.36 9.06
N TYR A 13 11.36 -0.57 8.38
CA TYR A 13 11.78 0.67 7.70
C TYR A 13 12.10 1.82 8.67
N LEU A 14 11.33 1.99 9.75
CA LEU A 14 11.41 3.17 10.61
C LEU A 14 12.82 3.44 11.20
N PRO A 15 13.61 2.44 11.65
CA PRO A 15 14.98 2.66 12.13
C PRO A 15 15.93 3.20 11.05
N HIS A 16 15.65 2.91 9.78
CA HIS A 16 16.45 3.33 8.63
C HIS A 16 15.92 4.60 7.95
N ARG A 17 14.77 5.10 8.44
CA ARG A 17 14.14 6.29 7.89
C ARG A 17 15.02 7.52 8.11
N LEU A 18 15.32 8.25 7.03
CA LEU A 18 16.04 9.51 7.13
C LEU A 18 15.19 10.56 7.86
N THR A 19 15.84 11.40 8.65
CA THR A 19 15.17 12.58 9.25
C THR A 19 14.71 13.52 8.14
N PRO A 20 13.44 13.89 8.07
CA PRO A 20 12.96 14.82 7.05
C PRO A 20 13.56 16.21 7.26
N ASN A 21 13.67 16.99 6.18
CA ASN A 21 13.97 18.40 6.27
C ASN A 21 12.86 19.11 7.06
N ASN A 22 13.24 20.15 7.83
CA ASN A 22 12.30 20.92 8.69
C ASN A 22 11.32 21.79 7.89
N ASP A 23 11.32 21.71 6.57
CA ASP A 23 10.38 22.44 5.73
C ASP A 23 8.94 22.00 5.96
N THR A 24 8.05 22.96 5.95
CA THR A 24 6.60 22.78 6.07
C THR A 24 6.09 21.78 5.02
N GLY A 25 5.57 20.65 5.44
CA GLY A 25 5.03 19.60 4.57
C GLY A 25 5.83 18.30 4.57
N ASN A 26 7.07 18.28 5.05
CA ASN A 26 7.89 17.08 5.13
C ASN A 26 7.81 16.38 6.51
N ALA A 27 7.57 17.15 7.58
CA ALA A 27 7.62 16.65 8.96
C ALA A 27 6.68 15.46 9.23
N GLY A 28 5.47 15.47 8.66
CA GLY A 28 4.48 14.38 8.81
C GLY A 28 4.57 13.28 7.75
N ALA A 29 5.58 13.29 6.86
CA ALA A 29 5.69 12.26 5.82
C ALA A 29 6.25 10.96 6.38
N LEU A 30 5.52 9.85 6.21
CA LEU A 30 6.03 8.52 6.59
C LEU A 30 7.23 8.15 5.70
N PHE A 31 7.10 8.26 4.40
CA PHE A 31 8.14 7.88 3.44
C PHE A 31 8.95 9.09 2.97
N ILE A 32 10.25 9.01 3.15
CA ILE A 32 11.21 10.09 2.89
C ILE A 32 12.16 9.68 1.75
N SER A 33 12.38 10.60 0.82
CA SER A 33 13.34 10.44 -0.27
C SER A 33 14.79 10.60 0.24
N LYS A 34 15.78 10.20 -0.58
CA LYS A 34 17.22 10.43 -0.29
C LYS A 34 17.54 11.92 -0.07
N LYS A 35 16.74 12.83 -0.62
CA LYS A 35 16.86 14.28 -0.41
C LYS A 35 16.17 14.77 0.86
N ARG A 36 15.74 13.87 1.74
CA ARG A 36 15.04 14.16 3.01
C ARG A 36 13.70 14.89 2.87
N ASN A 37 13.08 14.79 1.70
CA ASN A 37 11.74 15.34 1.43
C ASN A 37 10.72 14.21 1.35
N ARG A 38 9.43 14.53 1.49
CA ARG A 38 8.32 13.60 1.21
C ARG A 38 8.55 12.94 -0.15
N ILE A 39 8.44 11.61 -0.20
CA ILE A 39 8.60 10.89 -1.47
C ILE A 39 7.50 11.31 -2.46
N ARG A 40 7.88 11.52 -3.72
CA ARG A 40 6.95 11.87 -4.78
C ARG A 40 6.32 10.63 -5.40
N LYS A 41 5.10 10.76 -5.92
CA LYS A 41 4.39 9.70 -6.64
C LYS A 41 5.26 9.08 -7.74
N THR A 42 5.91 9.90 -8.55
CA THR A 42 6.80 9.45 -9.62
C THR A 42 7.98 8.61 -9.13
N SER A 43 8.51 8.92 -7.94
CA SER A 43 9.58 8.13 -7.32
C SER A 43 9.09 6.76 -6.86
N VAL A 44 7.86 6.68 -6.34
CA VAL A 44 7.22 5.40 -5.98
C VAL A 44 6.98 4.57 -7.23
N GLU A 45 6.45 5.16 -8.29
CA GLU A 45 6.23 4.48 -9.57
C GLU A 45 7.53 3.93 -10.17
N ALA A 46 8.61 4.72 -10.15
CA ALA A 46 9.93 4.28 -10.60
C ALA A 46 10.49 3.13 -9.75
N LEU A 47 10.29 3.20 -8.43
CA LEU A 47 10.70 2.15 -7.50
C LEU A 47 9.95 0.83 -7.79
N VAL A 48 8.64 0.90 -7.97
CA VAL A 48 7.81 -0.26 -8.33
C VAL A 48 8.29 -0.87 -9.64
N LYS A 49 8.50 -0.08 -10.68
CA LYS A 49 9.03 -0.56 -11.97
C LYS A 49 10.38 -1.26 -11.82
N LYS A 50 11.29 -0.70 -11.01
CA LYS A 50 12.59 -1.32 -10.72
C LYS A 50 12.43 -2.72 -10.11
N TYR A 51 11.52 -2.90 -9.14
CA TYR A 51 11.32 -4.20 -8.51
C TYR A 51 10.57 -5.18 -9.40
N ILE A 52 9.65 -4.72 -10.24
CA ILE A 52 9.02 -5.53 -11.29
C ILE A 52 10.08 -6.10 -12.23
N ALA A 53 11.01 -5.27 -12.71
CA ALA A 53 12.12 -5.72 -13.57
C ALA A 53 13.02 -6.71 -12.83
N LYS A 54 13.37 -6.47 -11.56
CA LYS A 54 14.14 -7.40 -10.74
C LYS A 54 13.46 -8.75 -10.54
N ALA A 55 12.14 -8.78 -10.54
CA ALA A 55 11.34 -10.01 -10.48
C ALA A 55 11.25 -10.75 -11.82
N GLY A 56 11.93 -10.29 -12.87
CA GLY A 56 11.90 -10.88 -14.21
C GLY A 56 10.62 -10.56 -15.00
N LEU A 57 9.81 -9.59 -14.52
CA LEU A 57 8.58 -9.18 -15.18
C LEU A 57 8.81 -7.93 -16.03
N ASP A 58 7.99 -7.77 -17.07
CA ASP A 58 8.06 -6.62 -17.98
C ASP A 58 7.50 -5.35 -17.32
N PRO A 59 8.33 -4.33 -16.99
CA PRO A 59 7.86 -3.11 -16.34
C PRO A 59 7.00 -2.22 -17.25
N SER A 60 6.91 -2.48 -18.55
CA SER A 60 5.99 -1.80 -19.45
C SER A 60 4.55 -2.29 -19.28
N LYS A 61 4.38 -3.56 -18.91
CA LYS A 61 3.08 -4.22 -18.73
C LYS A 61 2.52 -4.06 -17.31
N TYR A 62 3.38 -3.81 -16.33
CA TYR A 62 3.01 -3.75 -14.91
C TYR A 62 3.34 -2.36 -14.33
N SER A 63 2.46 -1.89 -13.44
CA SER A 63 2.59 -0.59 -12.79
C SER A 63 2.07 -0.67 -11.36
N ALA A 64 2.38 0.34 -10.54
CA ALA A 64 1.83 0.45 -9.19
C ALA A 64 0.29 0.41 -9.18
N HIS A 65 -0.36 1.03 -10.17
CA HIS A 65 -1.81 1.01 -10.30
C HIS A 65 -2.35 -0.40 -10.62
N LYS A 66 -1.68 -1.15 -11.50
CA LYS A 66 -2.06 -2.55 -11.79
C LYS A 66 -1.85 -3.47 -10.59
N LEU A 67 -0.79 -3.27 -9.81
CA LEU A 67 -0.57 -4.02 -8.56
C LEU A 67 -1.69 -3.74 -7.55
N ARG A 68 -2.09 -2.48 -7.40
CA ARG A 68 -3.22 -2.10 -6.56
C ARG A 68 -4.53 -2.76 -7.03
N HIS A 69 -4.79 -2.76 -8.34
CA HIS A 69 -5.96 -3.42 -8.91
C HIS A 69 -5.93 -4.95 -8.67
N THR A 70 -4.76 -5.57 -8.81
CA THR A 70 -4.59 -7.00 -8.51
C THR A 70 -4.86 -7.29 -7.03
N ALA A 71 -4.33 -6.49 -6.12
CA ALA A 71 -4.60 -6.63 -4.68
C ALA A 71 -6.09 -6.52 -4.37
N ALA A 72 -6.78 -5.53 -4.96
CA ALA A 72 -8.23 -5.37 -4.85
C ALA A 72 -8.99 -6.60 -5.34
N THR A 73 -8.62 -7.13 -6.51
CA THR A 73 -9.25 -8.32 -7.09
C THR A 73 -9.05 -9.55 -6.20
N LEU A 74 -7.86 -9.72 -5.61
CA LEU A 74 -7.58 -10.82 -4.71
C LEU A 74 -8.36 -10.72 -3.39
N MET A 75 -8.48 -9.51 -2.81
CA MET A 75 -9.32 -9.27 -1.65
C MET A 75 -10.79 -9.60 -1.92
N TYR A 76 -11.31 -9.16 -3.07
CA TYR A 76 -12.67 -9.46 -3.50
C TYR A 76 -12.90 -10.97 -3.67
N LYS A 77 -11.99 -11.68 -4.33
CA LYS A 77 -12.04 -13.14 -4.49
C LYS A 77 -12.00 -13.89 -3.16
N ASN A 78 -11.36 -13.32 -2.15
CA ASN A 78 -11.29 -13.86 -0.79
C ASN A 78 -12.49 -13.46 0.09
N GLY A 79 -13.55 -12.90 -0.49
CA GLY A 79 -14.82 -12.64 0.19
C GLY A 79 -14.97 -11.24 0.78
N THR A 80 -14.06 -10.31 0.51
CA THR A 80 -14.25 -8.90 0.88
C THR A 80 -15.35 -8.30 0.01
N ASP A 81 -16.37 -7.70 0.62
CA ASP A 81 -17.42 -7.03 -0.14
C ASP A 81 -16.90 -5.77 -0.84
N ILE A 82 -17.59 -5.39 -1.93
CA ILE A 82 -17.13 -4.32 -2.83
C ILE A 82 -17.07 -2.94 -2.14
N ARG A 83 -17.94 -2.66 -1.19
CA ARG A 83 -17.98 -1.37 -0.48
C ARG A 83 -16.81 -1.25 0.49
N THR A 84 -16.60 -2.28 1.30
CA THR A 84 -15.43 -2.38 2.19
C THR A 84 -14.13 -2.26 1.40
N LEU A 85 -14.07 -2.88 0.22
CA LEU A 85 -12.91 -2.80 -0.66
C LEU A 85 -12.64 -1.37 -1.14
N GLN A 86 -13.69 -0.64 -1.52
CA GLN A 86 -13.59 0.76 -1.94
C GLN A 86 -13.06 1.66 -0.82
N ASP A 87 -13.55 1.48 0.40
CA ASP A 87 -13.13 2.26 1.56
C ASP A 87 -11.68 1.97 1.95
N VAL A 88 -11.27 0.69 1.95
CA VAL A 88 -9.87 0.29 2.21
C VAL A 88 -8.92 0.88 1.17
N LEU A 89 -9.35 0.95 -0.08
CA LEU A 89 -8.54 1.50 -1.17
C LEU A 89 -8.57 3.03 -1.23
N GLY A 90 -9.46 3.71 -0.48
CA GLY A 90 -9.56 5.16 -0.50
C GLY A 90 -9.94 5.71 -1.89
N HIS A 91 -10.89 5.10 -2.57
CA HIS A 91 -11.41 5.61 -3.83
C HIS A 91 -12.39 6.76 -3.59
N ASP A 92 -11.97 8.02 -3.79
CA ASP A 92 -12.80 9.22 -3.70
C ASP A 92 -13.85 9.35 -4.83
N SER A 93 -13.87 8.45 -5.79
CA SER A 93 -14.78 8.57 -6.93
C SER A 93 -15.65 7.34 -7.11
N ILE A 94 -16.76 7.31 -6.38
CA ILE A 94 -17.97 6.72 -6.92
C ILE A 94 -19.10 7.72 -6.66
N ASN A 95 -19.59 8.29 -7.75
CA ASN A 95 -20.86 8.97 -7.87
C ASN A 95 -21.99 8.00 -7.50
N THR A 96 -22.10 7.66 -6.24
CA THR A 96 -23.27 6.97 -5.70
C THR A 96 -23.68 7.67 -4.44
N THR A 97 -24.70 8.48 -4.58
CA THR A 97 -25.61 8.91 -3.52
C THR A 97 -26.17 7.64 -2.88
N MET A 98 -25.40 6.98 -2.04
CA MET A 98 -25.88 5.94 -1.15
C MET A 98 -25.49 6.30 0.26
N ILE A 99 -26.53 6.42 1.08
CA ILE A 99 -26.52 6.59 2.53
C ILE A 99 -25.55 5.56 3.12
N TYR A 100 -24.40 6.06 3.62
CA TYR A 100 -23.44 5.26 4.36
C TYR A 100 -24.08 4.80 5.67
N THR A 101 -24.57 3.59 5.70
CA THR A 101 -24.71 2.86 6.95
C THR A 101 -23.32 2.46 7.40
N HIS A 102 -22.95 2.88 8.59
CA HIS A 102 -21.68 2.69 9.25
C HIS A 102 -20.98 1.39 8.87
N ILE A 103 -19.93 1.46 8.05
CA ILE A 103 -19.01 0.36 7.86
C ILE A 103 -18.20 0.28 9.15
N ASN A 104 -18.38 -0.80 9.87
CA ASN A 104 -17.73 -1.04 11.13
C ASN A 104 -16.21 -1.19 10.90
N ASP A 105 -15.38 -0.54 11.71
CA ASP A 105 -13.92 -0.64 11.70
C ASP A 105 -13.40 -2.09 11.66
N ALA A 106 -14.15 -3.03 12.22
CA ALA A 106 -13.87 -4.45 12.17
C ALA A 106 -13.83 -5.00 10.73
N ASN A 107 -14.80 -4.61 9.89
CA ASN A 107 -14.88 -5.07 8.50
C ASN A 107 -13.68 -4.57 7.66
N MET A 108 -13.20 -3.37 7.95
CA MET A 108 -12.02 -2.82 7.24
C MET A 108 -10.71 -3.52 7.63
N ARG A 109 -10.57 -3.92 8.91
CA ARG A 109 -9.41 -4.72 9.37
C ARG A 109 -9.44 -6.12 8.76
N ASP A 110 -10.59 -6.75 8.70
CA ASP A 110 -10.77 -8.07 8.10
C ASP A 110 -10.52 -8.03 6.59
N ALA A 111 -10.94 -6.98 5.91
CA ALA A 111 -10.63 -6.77 4.50
C ALA A 111 -9.11 -6.65 4.25
N ALA A 112 -8.38 -5.94 5.10
CA ALA A 112 -6.92 -5.85 4.99
C ALA A 112 -6.23 -7.20 5.24
N ARG A 113 -6.77 -8.02 6.18
CA ARG A 113 -6.29 -9.39 6.46
C ARG A 113 -6.59 -10.37 5.32
N ASN A 114 -7.69 -10.17 4.58
CA ASN A 114 -8.07 -10.99 3.42
C ASN A 114 -7.15 -10.79 2.21
N ASN A 115 -6.19 -9.88 2.27
CA ASN A 115 -5.14 -9.80 1.27
C ASN A 115 -4.24 -11.04 1.38
N PRO A 116 -4.05 -11.84 0.32
CA PRO A 116 -3.19 -13.04 0.34
C PRO A 116 -1.74 -12.76 0.78
N LEU A 117 -1.28 -11.51 0.63
CA LEU A 117 0.05 -11.08 1.09
C LEU A 117 0.08 -10.68 2.58
N ALA A 118 -1.04 -10.73 3.30
CA ALA A 118 -1.08 -10.37 4.72
C ALA A 118 -0.18 -11.25 5.59
N SER A 119 -0.01 -12.51 5.21
CA SER A 119 0.85 -13.49 5.89
C SER A 119 2.24 -13.64 5.25
N PHE A 120 2.59 -12.79 4.29
CA PHE A 120 3.87 -12.87 3.60
C PHE A 120 5.01 -12.54 4.58
N LYS A 121 5.86 -13.53 4.84
CA LYS A 121 7.12 -13.36 5.59
C LYS A 121 8.26 -13.24 4.58
N ARG A 122 8.99 -12.14 4.63
CA ARG A 122 10.20 -11.95 3.83
C ARG A 122 11.23 -13.01 4.25
N LYS A 123 11.70 -13.84 3.31
CA LYS A 123 12.91 -14.64 3.55
C LYS A 123 14.05 -13.64 3.80
N LYS A 124 14.66 -13.68 4.99
CA LYS A 124 15.95 -13.02 5.20
C LYS A 124 16.92 -13.66 4.21
N SER A 125 17.49 -12.86 3.31
CA SER A 125 18.66 -13.29 2.55
C SER A 125 19.76 -13.51 3.57
N GLU A 126 20.15 -14.75 3.75
CA GLU A 126 21.40 -15.09 4.41
C GLU A 126 22.52 -14.47 3.55
N GLU A 127 23.24 -13.51 4.13
CA GLU A 127 24.54 -13.05 3.63
C GLU A 127 25.60 -14.08 4.02
#